data_8f11aa6a9edf5cffb873cff74805505c
#
_entry.id   8f11aa6a9edf5cffb873cff74805505c
#
_cell.length_a   1.000
_cell.length_b   1.000
_cell.length_c   1.000
_cell.angle_alpha   90.00
_cell.angle_beta   90.00
_cell.angle_gamma   90.00
#
_symmetry.space_group_name_H-M   'P 1'
#
loop_
_entity.id
_entity.type
_entity.pdbx_description
1 polymer ?
#
loop_
_entity_poly.entity_id
_entity_poly.type
_entity_poly.pdbx_seq_one_letter_code
_entity_poly.pdbx_strand_id
1 'polypeptide(L)'
;MGRYIVKRILYSVWILLGIMVVTFLLFRVSAGDPTAVLLGKNPTAADVEAMRDSMGCDKPLFFGLWRITELYPAADFTGGRTEIPGVTLVDVAPEDAGQDGLHLRTGSVAFKRQFNNKEAKNRIVLSGSGRFRVNGQDVGISPGGTEIELADAPDELTVAGLDDGCMLVRAGFERPNRAWYDSQALDSLKELVTFSSQFPYVSFFNFGNTLLTHESIRGKLWRGMAPSLMIMIPIFFGELVLGIVLAMVSCAFQDRILDRAIVVLSVAGMSISYLVLIILGQWFLAYYLNLFPVWGWDSPKCVVLPVIIGIVSGTGSGVRFYRTVFLDEIRREYIRTAAAKGACPMRVYGIHLLRNALVPIITRASTVLPFLFTGSLLLESFFGIPGLGYEGVNALNSSDLSMLKALVLLGAILFIVINLVTDVAYAWVDPRVRVDRD
;
A
#
# COMPACT_ATOMS: atom_id res chain seq x y z
N MET A 1 2.94 -34.54 1.83
CA MET A 1 2.32 -33.38 1.20
C MET A 1 1.64 -32.44 2.21
N GLY A 2 0.66 -32.88 3.03
CA GLY A 2 -0.06 -31.99 3.95
C GLY A 2 0.87 -31.28 4.94
N ARG A 3 1.77 -31.98 5.61
CA ARG A 3 2.74 -31.42 6.57
C ARG A 3 3.69 -30.39 5.92
N TYR A 4 4.08 -30.60 4.66
CA TYR A 4 4.89 -29.65 3.90
C TYR A 4 4.12 -28.36 3.61
N ILE A 5 2.89 -28.45 3.14
CA ILE A 5 2.04 -27.30 2.86
C ILE A 5 1.78 -26.47 4.14
N VAL A 6 1.46 -27.15 5.26
CA VAL A 6 1.28 -26.47 6.55
C VAL A 6 2.55 -25.74 6.99
N LYS A 7 3.71 -26.34 6.88
CA LYS A 7 4.99 -25.71 7.20
C LYS A 7 5.28 -24.50 6.31
N ARG A 8 4.95 -24.58 5.01
CA ARG A 8 5.07 -23.46 4.07
C ARG A 8 4.12 -22.32 4.40
N ILE A 9 2.87 -22.63 4.75
CA ILE A 9 1.90 -21.60 5.18
C ILE A 9 2.40 -20.89 6.45
N LEU A 10 2.93 -21.63 7.43
CA LEU A 10 3.51 -21.02 8.63
C LEU A 10 4.69 -20.09 8.30
N TYR A 11 5.59 -20.49 7.42
CA TYR A 11 6.67 -19.59 6.96
C TYR A 11 6.12 -18.37 6.21
N SER A 12 5.07 -18.53 5.42
CA SER A 12 4.43 -17.43 4.69
C SER A 12 3.85 -16.37 5.61
N VAL A 13 3.32 -16.75 6.77
CA VAL A 13 2.84 -15.82 7.80
C VAL A 13 3.99 -14.94 8.30
N TRP A 14 5.16 -15.52 8.60
CA TRP A 14 6.33 -14.76 9.03
C TRP A 14 6.83 -13.81 7.94
N ILE A 15 6.83 -14.24 6.68
CA ILE A 15 7.19 -13.39 5.53
C ILE A 15 6.21 -12.22 5.43
N LEU A 16 4.91 -12.47 5.55
CA LEU A 16 3.88 -11.44 5.49
C LEU A 16 4.05 -10.41 6.62
N LEU A 17 4.29 -10.88 7.85
CA LEU A 17 4.58 -10.00 8.98
C LEU A 17 5.84 -9.15 8.75
N GLY A 18 6.90 -9.75 8.21
CA GLY A 18 8.11 -9.01 7.83
C GLY A 18 7.85 -7.92 6.79
N ILE A 19 7.09 -8.24 5.74
CA ILE A 19 6.72 -7.26 4.71
C ILE A 19 5.87 -6.14 5.32
N MET A 20 4.94 -6.45 6.21
CA MET A 20 4.14 -5.44 6.89
C MET A 20 4.99 -4.49 7.74
N VAL A 21 5.94 -5.03 8.51
CA VAL A 21 6.86 -4.19 9.30
C VAL A 21 7.67 -3.28 8.40
N VAL A 22 8.23 -3.81 7.30
CA VAL A 22 9.00 -3.00 6.33
C VAL A 22 8.11 -1.96 5.67
N THR A 23 6.91 -2.33 5.24
CA THR A 23 5.95 -1.41 4.62
C THR A 23 5.52 -0.32 5.61
N PHE A 24 5.25 -0.68 6.86
CA PHE A 24 4.93 0.27 7.91
C PHE A 24 6.08 1.26 8.13
N LEU A 25 7.32 0.77 8.28
CA LEU A 25 8.50 1.62 8.44
C LEU A 25 8.70 2.56 7.25
N LEU A 26 8.55 2.05 6.03
CA LEU A 26 8.72 2.82 4.81
C LEU A 26 7.68 3.95 4.70
N PHE A 27 6.41 3.64 4.88
CA PHE A 27 5.33 4.61 4.66
C PHE A 27 5.02 5.50 5.88
N ARG A 28 5.43 5.10 7.07
CA ARG A 28 5.11 5.84 8.29
C ARG A 28 6.31 6.58 8.88
N VAL A 29 7.48 5.96 8.82
CA VAL A 29 8.70 6.56 9.39
C VAL A 29 9.48 7.34 8.32
N SER A 30 9.67 6.74 7.12
CA SER A 30 10.50 7.35 6.07
C SER A 30 9.75 8.41 5.24
N ALA A 31 8.44 8.21 4.97
CA ALA A 31 7.64 9.16 4.19
C ALA A 31 7.25 10.43 4.98
N GLY A 32 7.44 10.41 6.31
CA GLY A 32 7.10 11.55 7.16
C GLY A 32 5.61 11.72 7.42
N ASP A 33 5.21 12.95 7.75
CA ASP A 33 3.83 13.29 8.08
C ASP A 33 3.01 13.60 6.81
N PRO A 34 2.05 12.73 6.44
CA PRO A 34 1.23 12.94 5.25
C PRO A 34 0.28 14.14 5.36
N THR A 35 0.04 14.64 6.57
CA THR A 35 -0.92 15.72 6.80
C THR A 35 -0.50 17.03 6.15
N ALA A 36 0.80 17.32 6.14
CA ALA A 36 1.35 18.52 5.50
C ALA A 36 1.13 18.55 3.98
N VAL A 37 1.13 17.37 3.33
CA VAL A 37 0.91 17.25 1.89
C VAL A 37 -0.57 17.41 1.52
N LEU A 38 -1.47 16.92 2.38
CA LEU A 38 -2.91 16.89 2.12
C LEU A 38 -3.59 18.25 2.37
N LEU A 39 -3.10 19.00 3.35
CA LEU A 39 -3.69 20.28 3.75
C LEU A 39 -3.28 21.47 2.87
N GLY A 40 -2.35 21.27 1.91
CA GLY A 40 -1.95 22.33 0.98
C GLY A 40 -0.92 23.33 1.53
N LYS A 41 -0.86 24.53 0.94
CA LYS A 41 0.27 25.45 1.17
C LYS A 41 0.28 26.23 2.49
N ASN A 42 -0.86 26.41 3.17
CA ASN A 42 -0.92 27.17 4.42
C ASN A 42 -1.97 26.59 5.37
N PRO A 43 -1.79 25.39 5.93
CA PRO A 43 -2.71 24.84 6.90
C PRO A 43 -2.56 25.57 8.23
N THR A 44 -3.66 25.77 8.95
CA THR A 44 -3.60 26.23 10.35
C THR A 44 -3.08 25.09 11.24
N ALA A 45 -2.46 25.41 12.38
CA ALA A 45 -2.02 24.40 13.33
C ALA A 45 -3.17 23.49 13.78
N ALA A 46 -4.37 24.05 13.90
CA ALA A 46 -5.58 23.32 14.24
C ALA A 46 -5.99 22.29 13.17
N ASP A 47 -5.91 22.68 11.89
CA ASP A 47 -6.23 21.77 10.79
C ASP A 47 -5.23 20.60 10.71
N VAL A 48 -3.95 20.86 10.96
CA VAL A 48 -2.90 19.83 11.00
C VAL A 48 -3.17 18.84 12.13
N GLU A 49 -3.51 19.32 13.33
CA GLU A 49 -3.80 18.45 14.47
C GLU A 49 -5.08 17.63 14.26
N ALA A 50 -6.17 18.25 13.78
CA ALA A 50 -7.40 17.55 13.46
C ALA A 50 -7.17 16.44 12.40
N MET A 51 -6.35 16.73 11.39
CA MET A 51 -6.01 15.75 10.36
C MET A 51 -5.13 14.63 10.93
N ARG A 52 -4.14 14.93 11.78
CA ARG A 52 -3.33 13.94 12.47
C ARG A 52 -4.17 12.99 13.33
N ASP A 53 -5.12 13.53 14.07
CA ASP A 53 -6.04 12.73 14.90
C ASP A 53 -6.92 11.82 14.03
N SER A 54 -7.51 12.36 12.96
CA SER A 54 -8.35 11.60 12.04
C SER A 54 -7.60 10.44 11.35
N MET A 55 -6.30 10.64 11.05
CA MET A 55 -5.43 9.64 10.43
C MET A 55 -4.74 8.73 11.45
N GLY A 56 -4.92 8.95 12.76
CA GLY A 56 -4.26 8.23 13.83
C GLY A 56 -2.73 8.42 13.85
N CYS A 57 -2.24 9.54 13.28
CA CYS A 57 -0.82 9.89 13.27
C CYS A 57 -0.32 10.34 14.64
N ASP A 58 -1.22 10.71 15.50
CA ASP A 58 -0.98 11.11 16.89
C ASP A 58 -0.72 9.91 17.82
N LYS A 59 -1.05 8.67 17.38
CA LYS A 59 -0.80 7.44 18.15
C LYS A 59 0.68 7.10 18.24
N PRO A 60 1.12 6.39 19.30
CA PRO A 60 2.49 5.88 19.38
C PRO A 60 2.80 4.93 18.22
N LEU A 61 4.06 4.94 17.72
CA LEU A 61 4.45 4.17 16.54
C LEU A 61 4.25 2.66 16.71
N PHE A 62 4.78 2.08 17.81
CA PHE A 62 4.71 0.63 18.05
C PHE A 62 3.84 0.28 19.25
N PHE A 63 4.26 0.70 20.44
CA PHE A 63 3.55 0.46 21.69
C PHE A 63 3.76 1.68 22.58
N GLY A 64 2.76 2.02 23.36
CA GLY A 64 2.89 3.11 24.31
C GLY A 64 1.61 3.33 25.10
N LEU A 65 1.78 3.80 26.32
CA LEU A 65 0.67 4.31 27.11
C LEU A 65 0.52 5.78 26.74
N TRP A 66 -0.69 6.19 26.45
CA TRP A 66 -1.02 7.61 26.39
C TRP A 66 -0.88 8.19 27.79
N ARG A 67 -0.18 9.28 27.89
CA ARG A 67 -0.13 10.00 29.17
C ARG A 67 -1.53 10.55 29.45
N ILE A 68 -2.08 10.19 30.58
CA ILE A 68 -3.42 10.52 31.06
C ILE A 68 -3.66 12.04 31.17
N THR A 69 -2.58 12.83 31.10
CA THR A 69 -2.56 14.28 31.35
C THR A 69 -2.70 15.14 30.10
N GLU A 70 -2.92 14.57 28.93
CA GLU A 70 -3.07 15.36 27.70
C GLU A 70 -4.51 15.84 27.57
N LEU A 71 -4.70 17.10 27.91
CA LEU A 71 -5.92 17.84 27.59
C LEU A 71 -5.85 18.30 26.14
N TYR A 72 -6.96 18.28 25.43
CA TYR A 72 -7.00 18.74 24.06
C TYR A 72 -8.20 19.65 23.79
N PRO A 73 -8.02 20.85 23.20
CA PRO A 73 -6.72 21.54 23.12
C PRO A 73 -6.12 21.76 24.51
N ALA A 74 -4.81 21.59 24.63
CA ALA A 74 -4.12 21.85 25.89
C ALA A 74 -3.99 23.38 26.07
N ALA A 75 -5.05 24.02 26.51
CA ALA A 75 -5.02 25.43 26.80
C ALA A 75 -4.29 25.65 28.14
N ASP A 76 -3.05 26.10 28.05
CA ASP A 76 -2.23 26.52 29.18
C ASP A 76 -2.02 28.03 29.09
N PHE A 77 -2.67 28.74 30.00
CA PHE A 77 -2.66 30.21 30.06
C PHE A 77 -1.51 30.77 30.93
N THR A 78 -0.65 29.91 31.44
CA THR A 78 0.53 30.36 32.19
C THR A 78 1.52 31.11 31.26
N GLY A 79 2.16 32.13 31.79
CA GLY A 79 3.09 32.98 31.03
C GLY A 79 2.41 34.01 30.09
N GLY A 80 1.14 34.35 30.33
CA GLY A 80 0.44 35.36 29.56
C GLY A 80 0.09 34.97 28.13
N ARG A 81 -0.03 33.68 27.84
CA ARG A 81 -0.36 33.18 26.51
C ARG A 81 -1.86 33.43 26.20
N THR A 82 -2.13 34.18 25.15
CA THR A 82 -3.48 34.46 24.67
C THR A 82 -3.81 33.79 23.34
N GLU A 83 -2.78 33.43 22.55
CA GLU A 83 -2.98 32.78 21.27
C GLU A 83 -2.73 31.26 21.43
N ILE A 84 -3.80 30.51 21.60
CA ILE A 84 -3.79 29.06 21.72
C ILE A 84 -4.66 28.46 20.62
N PRO A 85 -4.17 27.52 19.81
CA PRO A 85 -4.96 26.90 18.75
C PRO A 85 -6.25 26.26 19.30
N GLY A 86 -7.39 26.59 18.66
CA GLY A 86 -8.70 26.06 19.07
C GLY A 86 -9.30 26.71 20.31
N VAL A 87 -8.73 27.79 20.78
CA VAL A 87 -9.24 28.61 21.90
C VAL A 87 -9.54 29.99 21.37
N THR A 88 -10.75 30.49 21.63
CA THR A 88 -11.19 31.85 21.31
C THR A 88 -11.46 32.58 22.59
N LEU A 89 -10.80 33.72 22.80
CA LEU A 89 -11.09 34.63 23.94
C LEU A 89 -12.16 35.62 23.50
N VAL A 90 -13.22 35.75 24.29
CA VAL A 90 -14.31 36.65 24.04
C VAL A 90 -14.39 37.64 25.18
N ASP A 91 -14.27 38.93 24.86
CA ASP A 91 -14.35 40.05 25.81
C ASP A 91 -13.31 39.97 26.98
N VAL A 92 -12.14 39.45 26.68
CA VAL A 92 -11.00 39.36 27.63
C VAL A 92 -10.00 40.47 27.32
N ALA A 93 -9.70 41.30 28.29
CA ALA A 93 -8.71 42.36 28.13
C ALA A 93 -7.29 41.79 28.14
N PRO A 94 -6.33 42.34 27.37
CA PRO A 94 -4.93 41.88 27.37
C PRO A 94 -4.29 41.93 28.78
N GLU A 95 -4.75 42.80 29.64
CA GLU A 95 -4.26 42.94 31.01
C GLU A 95 -4.70 41.78 31.94
N ASP A 96 -5.71 41.02 31.55
CA ASP A 96 -6.22 39.87 32.30
C ASP A 96 -5.40 38.61 32.06
N ALA A 97 -4.47 38.61 31.10
CA ALA A 97 -3.52 37.51 30.83
C ALA A 97 -2.27 37.68 31.70
N GLY A 98 -2.31 37.16 32.91
CA GLY A 98 -1.22 37.19 33.87
C GLY A 98 -0.19 36.07 33.70
N GLN A 99 0.93 36.17 34.39
CA GLN A 99 1.94 35.07 34.43
C GLN A 99 1.41 33.78 35.05
N ASP A 100 0.47 33.91 35.97
CA ASP A 100 -0.06 32.77 36.75
C ASP A 100 -1.30 32.13 36.10
N GLY A 101 -1.90 32.78 35.09
CA GLY A 101 -3.10 32.32 34.39
C GLY A 101 -3.93 33.45 33.81
N LEU A 102 -5.10 33.11 33.31
CA LEU A 102 -6.05 34.02 32.70
C LEU A 102 -7.11 34.42 33.73
N HIS A 103 -7.20 35.72 34.02
CA HIS A 103 -8.26 36.27 34.90
C HIS A 103 -9.54 36.53 34.09
N LEU A 104 -10.64 35.86 34.42
CA LEU A 104 -11.92 36.01 33.78
C LEU A 104 -12.87 36.86 34.65
N ARG A 105 -12.77 38.18 34.52
CA ARG A 105 -13.61 39.11 35.25
C ARG A 105 -14.99 39.29 34.60
N THR A 106 -15.02 39.58 33.31
CA THR A 106 -16.23 39.80 32.52
C THR A 106 -16.24 39.01 31.21
N GLY A 107 -15.11 38.39 30.85
CA GLY A 107 -14.93 37.68 29.60
C GLY A 107 -15.22 36.17 29.69
N SER A 108 -15.25 35.55 28.56
CA SER A 108 -15.38 34.09 28.43
C SER A 108 -14.34 33.51 27.50
N VAL A 109 -14.06 32.25 27.71
CA VAL A 109 -13.15 31.47 26.86
C VAL A 109 -13.96 30.37 26.15
N ALA A 110 -13.89 30.33 24.84
CA ALA A 110 -14.55 29.32 24.03
C ALA A 110 -13.51 28.33 23.55
N PHE A 111 -13.73 27.06 23.80
CA PHE A 111 -12.88 25.94 23.37
C PHE A 111 -13.61 25.18 22.29
N LYS A 112 -13.04 25.13 21.08
CA LYS A 112 -13.60 24.36 19.98
C LYS A 112 -13.07 22.92 20.03
N ARG A 113 -13.97 21.95 20.04
CA ARG A 113 -13.63 20.54 19.99
C ARG A 113 -13.05 20.21 18.60
N GLN A 114 -11.78 19.82 18.54
CA GLN A 114 -11.06 19.58 17.29
C GLN A 114 -10.93 18.11 16.92
N PHE A 115 -11.40 17.18 17.75
CA PHE A 115 -11.31 15.76 17.48
C PHE A 115 -12.68 15.12 17.28
N ASN A 116 -12.81 14.37 16.22
CA ASN A 116 -14.06 13.71 15.83
C ASN A 116 -14.11 12.25 16.34
N ASN A 117 -13.70 12.02 17.59
CA ASN A 117 -13.68 10.68 18.14
C ASN A 117 -14.99 10.38 18.84
N LYS A 118 -15.79 9.43 18.33
CA LYS A 118 -17.06 8.98 18.93
C LYS A 118 -16.90 8.38 20.33
N GLU A 119 -15.65 8.02 20.69
CA GLU A 119 -15.29 7.47 22.01
C GLU A 119 -14.78 8.53 22.98
N ALA A 120 -14.74 9.81 22.59
CA ALA A 120 -14.31 10.89 23.48
C ALA A 120 -15.26 10.95 24.67
N LYS A 121 -14.70 10.82 25.85
CA LYS A 121 -15.49 11.09 27.07
C LYS A 121 -15.88 12.55 27.10
N ASN A 122 -17.13 12.82 27.46
CA ASN A 122 -17.66 14.17 27.64
C ASN A 122 -17.11 14.78 28.93
N ARG A 123 -15.81 14.59 29.17
CA ARG A 123 -15.13 15.02 30.40
C ARG A 123 -14.17 16.17 30.08
N ILE A 124 -14.30 17.23 30.82
CA ILE A 124 -13.48 18.42 30.76
C ILE A 124 -12.69 18.52 32.03
N VAL A 125 -11.44 18.91 31.93
CA VAL A 125 -10.60 19.22 33.09
C VAL A 125 -10.29 20.70 33.06
N LEU A 126 -10.65 21.39 34.13
CA LEU A 126 -10.35 22.78 34.35
C LEU A 126 -9.51 22.93 35.61
N SER A 127 -8.38 23.64 35.52
CA SER A 127 -7.53 23.96 36.64
C SER A 127 -7.50 25.49 36.84
N GLY A 128 -7.66 25.92 38.05
CA GLY A 128 -7.69 27.34 38.36
C GLY A 128 -8.25 27.58 39.74
N SER A 129 -8.74 28.77 40.00
CA SER A 129 -9.40 29.16 41.24
C SER A 129 -10.63 30.04 40.99
N GLY A 130 -11.70 29.80 41.69
CA GLY A 130 -12.93 30.57 41.61
C GLY A 130 -14.12 29.75 41.11
N ARG A 131 -15.24 30.44 40.87
CA ARG A 131 -16.48 29.86 40.33
C ARG A 131 -16.63 30.24 38.86
N PHE A 132 -16.89 29.26 38.04
CA PHE A 132 -17.04 29.46 36.61
C PHE A 132 -18.37 28.90 36.12
N ARG A 133 -18.91 29.52 35.07
CA ARG A 133 -20.04 28.98 34.34
C ARG A 133 -19.53 28.25 33.11
N VAL A 134 -19.77 26.94 33.09
CA VAL A 134 -19.35 26.03 32.00
C VAL A 134 -20.60 25.56 31.29
N ASN A 135 -20.83 26.01 30.05
CA ASN A 135 -22.04 25.71 29.26
C ASN A 135 -23.33 25.88 30.05
N GLY A 136 -23.43 26.96 30.87
CA GLY A 136 -24.61 27.27 31.67
C GLY A 136 -24.68 26.57 33.03
N GLN A 137 -23.77 25.69 33.40
CA GLN A 137 -23.63 25.08 34.73
C GLN A 137 -22.61 25.85 35.57
N ASP A 138 -22.96 26.19 36.80
CA ASP A 138 -22.05 26.87 37.72
C ASP A 138 -21.22 25.85 38.47
N VAL A 139 -19.86 25.92 38.33
CA VAL A 139 -18.90 24.96 38.88
C VAL A 139 -17.80 25.70 39.61
N GLY A 140 -17.44 25.22 40.81
CA GLY A 140 -16.25 25.68 41.54
C GLY A 140 -15.03 24.94 41.07
N ILE A 141 -13.98 25.67 40.66
CA ILE A 141 -12.72 25.08 40.15
C ILE A 141 -11.65 25.18 41.24
N SER A 142 -10.89 24.09 41.39
CA SER A 142 -9.78 23.99 42.34
C SER A 142 -8.44 24.04 41.60
N PRO A 143 -7.34 24.49 42.29
CA PRO A 143 -6.00 24.52 41.69
C PRO A 143 -5.48 23.13 41.25
N GLY A 144 -5.96 22.06 41.89
CA GLY A 144 -5.59 20.68 41.58
C GLY A 144 -6.28 20.10 40.32
N GLY A 145 -7.15 20.87 39.68
CA GLY A 145 -7.97 20.39 38.57
C GLY A 145 -9.34 19.88 39.01
N THR A 146 -10.37 20.29 38.31
CA THR A 146 -11.77 19.87 38.52
C THR A 146 -12.25 19.18 37.24
N GLU A 147 -12.67 17.94 37.38
CA GLU A 147 -13.27 17.16 36.29
C GLU A 147 -14.75 17.41 36.22
N ILE A 148 -15.24 17.75 35.03
CA ILE A 148 -16.68 18.02 34.79
C ILE A 148 -17.16 17.08 33.72
N GLU A 149 -18.14 16.24 34.00
CA GLU A 149 -18.85 15.42 33.01
C GLU A 149 -20.01 16.23 32.42
N LEU A 150 -20.01 16.34 31.09
CA LEU A 150 -21.10 16.94 30.35
C LEU A 150 -22.07 15.87 29.85
N ALA A 151 -23.39 16.15 29.96
CA ALA A 151 -24.41 15.20 29.49
C ALA A 151 -24.35 14.97 27.98
N ASP A 152 -24.06 16.03 27.22
CA ASP A 152 -23.85 15.98 25.78
C ASP A 152 -22.43 16.44 25.46
N ALA A 153 -21.85 15.87 24.37
CA ALA A 153 -20.55 16.30 23.88
C ALA A 153 -20.69 17.51 22.95
N PRO A 154 -20.58 18.73 23.49
CA PRO A 154 -20.72 19.92 22.66
C PRO A 154 -19.53 20.10 21.73
N ASP A 155 -19.78 20.65 20.53
CA ASP A 155 -18.70 20.98 19.58
C ASP A 155 -17.90 22.21 20.07
N GLU A 156 -18.50 23.03 20.91
CA GLU A 156 -17.88 24.20 21.50
C GLU A 156 -18.23 24.32 23.00
N LEU A 157 -17.21 24.57 23.81
CA LEU A 157 -17.30 24.71 25.23
C LEU A 157 -17.05 26.18 25.61
N THR A 158 -17.97 26.82 26.31
CA THR A 158 -17.79 28.16 26.85
C THR A 158 -17.56 28.12 28.36
N VAL A 159 -16.51 28.80 28.81
CA VAL A 159 -16.14 28.95 30.22
C VAL A 159 -16.12 30.46 30.53
N ALA A 160 -16.99 30.91 31.41
CA ALA A 160 -17.06 32.29 31.84
C ALA A 160 -16.82 32.37 33.35
N GLY A 161 -16.10 33.39 33.80
CA GLY A 161 -15.93 33.66 35.24
C GLY A 161 -17.23 34.21 35.85
N LEU A 162 -17.56 33.82 37.08
CA LEU A 162 -18.71 34.30 37.83
C LEU A 162 -18.33 35.34 38.88
N ASP A 163 -17.09 35.32 39.35
CA ASP A 163 -16.59 36.19 40.42
C ASP A 163 -15.34 36.96 39.90
N ASP A 164 -15.08 38.16 40.42
CA ASP A 164 -13.94 39.00 40.03
C ASP A 164 -12.54 38.38 40.30
N GLY A 165 -12.48 37.32 41.07
CA GLY A 165 -11.25 36.58 41.40
C GLY A 165 -11.05 35.27 40.67
N CYS A 166 -11.82 35.02 39.60
CA CYS A 166 -11.69 33.79 38.83
C CYS A 166 -10.42 33.78 38.00
N MET A 167 -9.58 32.77 38.20
CA MET A 167 -8.35 32.56 37.45
C MET A 167 -8.33 31.17 36.82
N LEU A 168 -8.28 31.12 35.51
CA LEU A 168 -8.16 29.88 34.73
C LEU A 168 -6.70 29.66 34.36
N VAL A 169 -6.13 28.51 34.78
CA VAL A 169 -4.75 28.18 34.55
C VAL A 169 -4.65 27.22 33.38
N ARG A 170 -5.42 26.12 33.41
CA ARG A 170 -5.50 25.14 32.35
C ARG A 170 -6.90 24.70 32.06
N ALA A 171 -7.18 24.44 30.79
CA ALA A 171 -8.44 23.91 30.36
C ALA A 171 -8.28 23.00 29.15
N GLY A 172 -9.14 22.00 29.04
CA GLY A 172 -9.18 21.13 27.87
C GLY A 172 -10.14 19.96 28.04
N PHE A 173 -10.45 19.32 26.93
CA PHE A 173 -11.20 18.08 26.94
C PHE A 173 -10.25 16.91 27.29
N GLU A 174 -10.71 16.00 28.14
CA GLU A 174 -9.95 14.78 28.42
C GLU A 174 -10.00 13.86 27.22
N ARG A 175 -8.82 13.49 26.71
CA ARG A 175 -8.71 12.43 25.72
C ARG A 175 -9.03 11.08 26.34
N PRO A 176 -9.72 10.18 25.60
CA PRO A 176 -9.94 8.83 26.11
C PRO A 176 -8.59 8.14 26.36
N ASN A 177 -8.51 7.44 27.48
CA ASN A 177 -7.33 6.67 27.86
C ASN A 177 -7.15 5.53 26.84
N ARG A 178 -6.12 5.61 25.98
CA ARG A 178 -5.86 4.59 24.97
C ARG A 178 -5.03 3.46 25.59
N ALA A 179 -5.39 2.24 25.26
CA ALA A 179 -4.69 1.06 25.75
C ALA A 179 -3.29 0.97 25.10
N TRP A 180 -2.35 0.30 25.77
CA TRP A 180 -0.97 0.11 25.28
C TRP A 180 -0.89 -0.52 23.87
N TYR A 181 -1.92 -1.23 23.46
CA TYR A 181 -2.07 -1.86 22.15
C TYR A 181 -2.70 -0.94 21.09
N ASP A 182 -3.15 0.27 21.41
CA ASP A 182 -3.66 1.24 20.44
C ASP A 182 -2.49 2.04 19.85
N SER A 183 -1.89 1.46 18.82
CA SER A 183 -0.70 1.99 18.16
C SER A 183 -0.84 1.96 16.64
N GLN A 184 -0.06 2.81 15.96
CA GLN A 184 -0.06 2.88 14.49
C GLN A 184 0.33 1.53 13.84
N ALA A 185 1.27 0.80 14.44
CA ALA A 185 1.69 -0.51 13.95
C ALA A 185 0.56 -1.54 14.04
N LEU A 186 -0.15 -1.58 15.18
CA LEU A 186 -1.28 -2.50 15.37
C LEU A 186 -2.49 -2.12 14.52
N ASP A 187 -2.73 -0.83 14.28
CA ASP A 187 -3.77 -0.41 13.34
C ASP A 187 -3.46 -0.86 11.91
N SER A 188 -2.19 -0.84 11.50
CA SER A 188 -1.76 -1.42 10.22
C SER A 188 -1.98 -2.93 10.15
N LEU A 189 -1.87 -3.66 11.27
CA LEU A 189 -2.23 -5.09 11.35
C LEU A 189 -3.74 -5.32 11.23
N LYS A 190 -4.56 -4.45 11.82
CA LYS A 190 -6.03 -4.51 11.70
C LYS A 190 -6.52 -4.32 10.26
N GLU A 191 -5.75 -3.63 9.40
CA GLU A 191 -6.07 -3.52 7.97
C GLU A 191 -6.10 -4.88 7.27
N LEU A 192 -5.28 -5.85 7.69
CA LEU A 192 -5.31 -7.22 7.14
C LEU A 192 -6.45 -8.06 7.69
N VAL A 193 -6.66 -8.00 9.01
CA VAL A 193 -7.66 -8.81 9.69
C VAL A 193 -8.41 -7.96 10.69
N THR A 194 -9.67 -7.72 10.44
CA THR A 194 -10.55 -6.98 11.35
C THR A 194 -11.58 -7.95 11.93
N PHE A 195 -11.65 -7.97 13.27
CA PHE A 195 -12.67 -8.71 13.99
C PHE A 195 -13.88 -7.80 14.23
N SER A 196 -15.05 -8.25 13.81
CA SER A 196 -16.33 -7.55 14.00
C SER A 196 -17.23 -8.34 14.94
N SER A 197 -18.05 -7.62 15.70
CA SER A 197 -19.10 -8.25 16.53
C SER A 197 -20.32 -8.71 15.72
N GLN A 198 -20.44 -8.24 14.45
CA GLN A 198 -21.51 -8.60 13.53
C GLN A 198 -20.98 -9.47 12.39
N PHE A 199 -21.85 -10.26 11.78
CA PHE A 199 -21.48 -11.08 10.59
C PHE A 199 -21.12 -10.20 9.38
N PRO A 200 -19.99 -10.47 8.68
CA PRO A 200 -18.99 -11.50 8.95
C PRO A 200 -18.08 -11.13 10.15
N TYR A 201 -17.94 -12.05 11.11
CA TYR A 201 -17.15 -11.83 12.34
C TYR A 201 -15.67 -11.55 12.09
N VAL A 202 -15.16 -11.96 10.93
CA VAL A 202 -13.78 -11.71 10.49
C VAL A 202 -13.84 -11.16 9.08
N SER A 203 -13.30 -9.97 8.88
CA SER A 203 -13.09 -9.39 7.55
C SER A 203 -11.59 -9.28 7.25
N PHE A 204 -11.23 -9.71 6.04
CA PHE A 204 -9.86 -9.64 5.55
C PHE A 204 -9.72 -8.47 4.57
N PHE A 205 -8.52 -7.87 4.57
CA PHE A 205 -8.15 -6.81 3.62
C PHE A 205 -9.03 -5.56 3.71
N ASN A 206 -9.18 -5.03 4.92
CA ASN A 206 -9.92 -3.81 5.18
C ASN A 206 -8.98 -2.59 5.13
N PHE A 207 -8.61 -2.17 3.93
CA PHE A 207 -7.67 -1.06 3.70
C PHE A 207 -8.29 0.33 3.87
N GLY A 208 -9.57 0.42 4.23
CA GLY A 208 -10.27 1.70 4.35
C GLY A 208 -10.58 2.34 3.00
N ASN A 209 -10.60 3.67 3.00
CA ASN A 209 -10.89 4.49 1.84
C ASN A 209 -9.66 5.26 1.38
N THR A 210 -9.64 5.62 0.09
CA THR A 210 -8.64 6.53 -0.49
C THR A 210 -8.75 7.92 0.16
N LEU A 211 -7.62 8.60 0.30
CA LEU A 211 -7.56 9.89 1.01
C LEU A 211 -8.29 11.01 0.27
N LEU A 212 -8.21 11.06 -1.06
CA LEU A 212 -8.78 12.14 -1.86
C LEU A 212 -10.22 11.87 -2.33
N THR A 213 -10.49 10.66 -2.82
CA THR A 213 -11.79 10.34 -3.43
C THR A 213 -12.76 9.70 -2.46
N HIS A 214 -12.31 9.34 -1.24
CA HIS A 214 -13.08 8.61 -0.23
C HIS A 214 -13.71 7.30 -0.74
N GLU A 215 -13.25 6.78 -1.87
CA GLU A 215 -13.70 5.51 -2.41
C GLU A 215 -13.04 4.34 -1.67
N SER A 216 -13.76 3.23 -1.56
CA SER A 216 -13.22 2.01 -0.96
C SER A 216 -12.01 1.51 -1.75
N ILE A 217 -10.85 1.39 -1.09
CA ILE A 217 -9.62 0.85 -1.67
C ILE A 217 -9.84 -0.57 -2.17
N ARG A 218 -10.56 -1.41 -1.39
CA ARG A 218 -10.93 -2.76 -1.81
C ARG A 218 -11.71 -2.77 -3.13
N GLY A 219 -12.65 -1.83 -3.31
CA GLY A 219 -13.41 -1.68 -4.55
C GLY A 219 -12.55 -1.30 -5.75
N LYS A 220 -11.58 -0.38 -5.55
CA LYS A 220 -10.61 0.00 -6.59
C LYS A 220 -9.69 -1.15 -6.98
N LEU A 221 -9.15 -1.87 -6.00
CA LEU A 221 -8.29 -3.04 -6.25
C LEU A 221 -9.03 -4.11 -7.05
N TRP A 222 -10.28 -4.40 -6.70
CA TRP A 222 -11.08 -5.41 -7.39
C TRP A 222 -11.42 -5.00 -8.83
N ARG A 223 -11.78 -3.73 -9.05
CA ARG A 223 -12.07 -3.20 -10.40
C ARG A 223 -10.82 -3.15 -11.27
N GLY A 224 -9.67 -2.76 -10.71
CA GLY A 224 -8.40 -2.69 -11.45
C GLY A 224 -7.78 -4.04 -11.77
N MET A 225 -8.13 -5.11 -11.04
CA MET A 225 -7.55 -6.44 -11.24
C MET A 225 -7.86 -7.03 -12.63
N ALA A 226 -9.10 -6.91 -13.08
CA ALA A 226 -9.52 -7.48 -14.36
C ALA A 226 -8.79 -6.85 -15.57
N PRO A 227 -8.70 -5.52 -15.73
CA PRO A 227 -7.91 -4.89 -16.79
C PRO A 227 -6.42 -5.27 -16.75
N SER A 228 -5.81 -5.28 -15.57
CA SER A 228 -4.40 -5.71 -15.45
C SER A 228 -4.20 -7.15 -15.90
N LEU A 229 -5.05 -8.08 -15.49
CA LEU A 229 -4.97 -9.49 -15.91
C LEU A 229 -5.18 -9.67 -17.40
N MET A 230 -6.12 -8.92 -18.01
CA MET A 230 -6.38 -8.96 -19.45
C MET A 230 -5.17 -8.62 -20.30
N ILE A 231 -4.24 -7.82 -19.79
CA ILE A 231 -3.01 -7.46 -20.47
C ILE A 231 -1.87 -8.38 -20.06
N MET A 232 -1.70 -8.61 -18.78
CA MET A 232 -0.52 -9.31 -18.26
C MET A 232 -0.54 -10.81 -18.54
N ILE A 233 -1.72 -11.45 -18.58
CA ILE A 233 -1.83 -12.89 -18.94
C ILE A 233 -1.37 -13.15 -20.38
N PRO A 234 -1.86 -12.45 -21.40
CA PRO A 234 -1.37 -12.63 -22.77
C PRO A 234 0.12 -12.27 -22.91
N ILE A 235 0.62 -11.25 -22.22
CA ILE A 235 2.05 -10.92 -22.23
C ILE A 235 2.85 -12.09 -21.69
N PHE A 236 2.49 -12.62 -20.52
CA PHE A 236 3.19 -13.72 -19.87
C PHE A 236 3.28 -14.97 -20.76
N PHE A 237 2.13 -15.42 -21.28
CA PHE A 237 2.10 -16.60 -22.15
C PHE A 237 2.79 -16.34 -23.48
N GLY A 238 2.62 -15.14 -24.06
CA GLY A 238 3.28 -14.74 -25.30
C GLY A 238 4.79 -14.69 -25.16
N GLU A 239 5.32 -14.08 -24.09
CA GLU A 239 6.76 -14.07 -23.79
C GLU A 239 7.30 -15.47 -23.55
N LEU A 240 6.58 -16.28 -22.77
CA LEU A 240 6.99 -17.65 -22.43
C LEU A 240 7.07 -18.50 -23.71
N VAL A 241 6.00 -18.53 -24.51
CA VAL A 241 5.95 -19.36 -25.72
C VAL A 241 6.94 -18.87 -26.77
N LEU A 242 6.96 -17.56 -27.06
CA LEU A 242 7.89 -17.00 -28.05
C LEU A 242 9.34 -17.17 -27.61
N GLY A 243 9.65 -16.95 -26.33
CA GLY A 243 10.98 -17.14 -25.76
C GLY A 243 11.44 -18.58 -25.88
N ILE A 244 10.61 -19.57 -25.55
CA ILE A 244 10.90 -21.00 -25.67
C ILE A 244 11.11 -21.39 -27.15
N VAL A 245 10.22 -20.97 -28.04
CA VAL A 245 10.30 -21.30 -29.46
C VAL A 245 11.56 -20.75 -30.10
N LEU A 246 11.85 -19.46 -29.89
CA LEU A 246 13.06 -18.82 -30.42
C LEU A 246 14.34 -19.43 -29.82
N ALA A 247 14.35 -19.79 -28.55
CA ALA A 247 15.46 -20.46 -27.91
C ALA A 247 15.67 -21.88 -28.48
N MET A 248 14.61 -22.65 -28.75
CA MET A 248 14.71 -23.97 -29.38
C MET A 248 15.23 -23.84 -30.82
N VAL A 249 14.73 -22.88 -31.60
CA VAL A 249 15.24 -22.62 -32.97
C VAL A 249 16.73 -22.25 -32.93
N SER A 250 17.11 -21.31 -32.04
CA SER A 250 18.51 -20.93 -31.84
C SER A 250 19.40 -22.16 -31.51
N CYS A 251 18.93 -23.03 -30.64
CA CYS A 251 19.63 -24.23 -30.24
C CYS A 251 19.74 -25.29 -31.39
N ALA A 252 18.68 -25.46 -32.19
CA ALA A 252 18.64 -26.32 -33.33
C ALA A 252 19.58 -25.90 -34.47
N PHE A 253 19.79 -24.60 -34.62
CA PHE A 253 20.67 -24.00 -35.63
C PHE A 253 21.95 -23.43 -34.99
N GLN A 254 22.43 -24.03 -33.90
CA GLN A 254 23.58 -23.56 -33.14
C GLN A 254 24.77 -23.21 -34.07
N ASP A 255 25.45 -22.09 -33.78
CA ASP A 255 26.59 -21.53 -34.52
C ASP A 255 26.33 -21.10 -35.99
N ARG A 256 25.07 -21.19 -36.46
CA ARG A 256 24.66 -20.69 -37.78
C ARG A 256 24.21 -19.24 -37.73
N ILE A 257 24.03 -18.63 -38.90
CA ILE A 257 23.60 -17.22 -39.05
C ILE A 257 22.28 -16.97 -38.28
N LEU A 258 21.32 -17.92 -38.32
CA LEU A 258 20.05 -17.80 -37.63
C LEU A 258 20.19 -17.71 -36.10
N ASP A 259 21.04 -18.56 -35.53
CA ASP A 259 21.35 -18.51 -34.10
C ASP A 259 21.96 -17.15 -33.70
N ARG A 260 22.99 -16.71 -34.47
CA ARG A 260 23.61 -15.40 -34.24
C ARG A 260 22.63 -14.25 -34.35
N ALA A 261 21.74 -14.28 -35.34
CA ALA A 261 20.72 -13.27 -35.53
C ALA A 261 19.75 -13.21 -34.33
N ILE A 262 19.24 -14.37 -33.87
CA ILE A 262 18.35 -14.45 -32.69
C ILE A 262 19.05 -13.91 -31.45
N VAL A 263 20.31 -14.28 -31.22
CA VAL A 263 21.08 -13.81 -30.05
C VAL A 263 21.30 -12.29 -30.13
N VAL A 264 21.71 -11.76 -31.29
CA VAL A 264 21.94 -10.32 -31.47
C VAL A 264 20.65 -9.54 -31.29
N LEU A 265 19.53 -9.97 -31.89
CA LEU A 265 18.22 -9.33 -31.73
C LEU A 265 17.73 -9.39 -30.29
N SER A 266 17.96 -10.51 -29.58
CA SER A 266 17.62 -10.64 -28.17
C SER A 266 18.39 -9.65 -27.29
N VAL A 267 19.71 -9.51 -27.54
CA VAL A 267 20.56 -8.54 -26.82
C VAL A 267 20.15 -7.11 -27.15
N ALA A 268 19.90 -6.79 -28.42
CA ALA A 268 19.44 -5.47 -28.85
C ALA A 268 18.09 -5.13 -28.20
N GLY A 269 17.14 -6.07 -28.19
CA GLY A 269 15.83 -5.86 -27.52
C GLY A 269 15.96 -5.61 -26.02
N MET A 270 16.86 -6.30 -25.33
CA MET A 270 17.13 -6.06 -23.90
C MET A 270 17.82 -4.71 -23.63
N SER A 271 18.51 -4.14 -24.60
CA SER A 271 19.25 -2.87 -24.46
C SER A 271 18.32 -1.66 -24.58
N ILE A 272 17.12 -1.84 -25.14
CA ILE A 272 16.14 -0.77 -25.29
C ILE A 272 15.33 -0.67 -24.00
N SER A 273 15.22 0.55 -23.46
CA SER A 273 14.37 0.79 -22.29
C SER A 273 12.90 0.47 -22.59
N TYR A 274 12.22 -0.18 -21.65
CA TYR A 274 10.79 -0.49 -21.77
C TYR A 274 9.94 0.75 -22.09
N LEU A 275 10.25 1.88 -21.44
CA LEU A 275 9.57 3.14 -21.67
C LEU A 275 9.73 3.62 -23.13
N VAL A 276 10.93 3.47 -23.69
CA VAL A 276 11.20 3.83 -25.09
C VAL A 276 10.38 2.95 -26.02
N LEU A 277 10.27 1.64 -25.74
CA LEU A 277 9.42 0.74 -26.55
C LEU A 277 7.95 1.13 -26.48
N ILE A 278 7.44 1.55 -25.32
CA ILE A 278 6.06 2.03 -25.15
C ILE A 278 5.84 3.27 -26.03
N ILE A 279 6.70 4.29 -25.89
CA ILE A 279 6.55 5.56 -26.61
C ILE A 279 6.71 5.36 -28.11
N LEU A 280 7.72 4.62 -28.56
CA LEU A 280 7.94 4.34 -29.98
C LEU A 280 6.78 3.50 -30.56
N GLY A 281 6.28 2.52 -29.81
CA GLY A 281 5.14 1.71 -30.23
C GLY A 281 3.87 2.55 -30.39
N GLN A 282 3.56 3.41 -29.40
CA GLN A 282 2.42 4.33 -29.50
C GLN A 282 2.58 5.31 -30.67
N TRP A 283 3.76 5.95 -30.78
CA TRP A 283 3.98 6.93 -31.85
C TRP A 283 3.94 6.30 -33.23
N PHE A 284 4.63 5.17 -33.45
CA PHE A 284 4.75 4.59 -34.78
C PHE A 284 3.54 3.74 -35.17
N LEU A 285 3.11 2.78 -34.31
CA LEU A 285 2.05 1.83 -34.65
C LEU A 285 0.65 2.42 -34.44
N ALA A 286 0.45 3.23 -33.40
CA ALA A 286 -0.88 3.77 -33.11
C ALA A 286 -1.10 5.13 -33.80
N TYR A 287 -0.18 6.09 -33.63
CA TYR A 287 -0.39 7.44 -34.18
C TYR A 287 -0.04 7.53 -35.67
N TYR A 288 1.16 7.06 -36.09
CA TYR A 288 1.61 7.24 -37.48
C TYR A 288 0.94 6.25 -38.45
N LEU A 289 0.88 4.98 -38.13
CA LEU A 289 0.26 3.94 -38.96
C LEU A 289 -1.25 3.75 -38.72
N ASN A 290 -1.81 4.34 -37.66
CA ASN A 290 -3.23 4.20 -37.28
C ASN A 290 -3.73 2.76 -37.17
N LEU A 291 -2.86 1.80 -36.80
CA LEU A 291 -3.22 0.38 -36.72
C LEU A 291 -3.97 0.05 -35.42
N PHE A 292 -3.66 0.79 -34.35
CA PHE A 292 -4.20 0.57 -33.00
C PHE A 292 -4.63 1.89 -32.37
N PRO A 293 -5.55 1.88 -31.39
CA PRO A 293 -5.87 3.06 -30.58
C PRO A 293 -4.62 3.54 -29.81
N VAL A 294 -4.43 4.86 -29.73
CA VAL A 294 -3.32 5.46 -28.99
C VAL A 294 -3.52 5.34 -27.49
N TRP A 295 -4.78 5.50 -27.03
CA TRP A 295 -5.13 5.57 -25.62
C TRP A 295 -6.56 5.10 -25.37
N GLY A 296 -6.87 4.58 -24.19
CA GLY A 296 -8.23 4.24 -23.76
C GLY A 296 -8.44 2.76 -23.48
N TRP A 297 -9.69 2.43 -23.09
CA TRP A 297 -10.12 1.08 -22.69
C TRP A 297 -11.45 0.67 -23.33
N ASP A 298 -11.92 1.40 -24.34
CA ASP A 298 -13.28 1.27 -24.88
C ASP A 298 -13.46 0.09 -25.84
N SER A 299 -12.39 -0.51 -26.30
CA SER A 299 -12.46 -1.62 -27.26
C SER A 299 -11.34 -2.67 -27.03
N PRO A 300 -11.57 -3.93 -27.43
CA PRO A 300 -10.55 -4.97 -27.34
C PRO A 300 -9.25 -4.65 -28.11
N LYS A 301 -9.32 -3.76 -29.10
CA LYS A 301 -8.15 -3.31 -29.87
C LYS A 301 -7.16 -2.52 -29.00
N CYS A 302 -7.65 -1.88 -27.92
CA CYS A 302 -6.79 -1.13 -26.98
C CYS A 302 -5.82 -2.04 -26.23
N VAL A 303 -6.11 -3.33 -26.12
CA VAL A 303 -5.28 -4.33 -25.42
C VAL A 303 -4.14 -4.85 -26.32
N VAL A 304 -4.33 -4.86 -27.62
CA VAL A 304 -3.42 -5.57 -28.56
C VAL A 304 -2.04 -4.94 -28.59
N LEU A 305 -1.95 -3.64 -28.75
CA LEU A 305 -0.66 -2.94 -28.82
C LEU A 305 0.15 -3.03 -27.51
N PRO A 306 -0.43 -2.77 -26.32
CA PRO A 306 0.22 -3.01 -25.05
C PRO A 306 0.77 -4.43 -24.90
N VAL A 307 -0.02 -5.44 -25.31
CA VAL A 307 0.38 -6.84 -25.23
C VAL A 307 1.58 -7.12 -26.16
N ILE A 308 1.56 -6.63 -27.39
CA ILE A 308 2.67 -6.80 -28.33
C ILE A 308 3.96 -6.18 -27.74
N ILE A 309 3.88 -4.96 -27.24
CA ILE A 309 5.04 -4.26 -26.65
C ILE A 309 5.57 -5.03 -25.44
N GLY A 310 4.69 -5.51 -24.57
CA GLY A 310 5.08 -6.33 -23.42
C GLY A 310 5.81 -7.60 -23.81
N ILE A 311 5.28 -8.34 -24.80
CA ILE A 311 5.89 -9.56 -25.32
C ILE A 311 7.27 -9.26 -25.92
N VAL A 312 7.40 -8.24 -26.76
CA VAL A 312 8.67 -7.88 -27.41
C VAL A 312 9.72 -7.50 -26.38
N SER A 313 9.33 -6.73 -25.36
CA SER A 313 10.23 -6.29 -24.29
C SER A 313 10.80 -7.47 -23.47
N GLY A 314 9.95 -8.43 -23.10
CA GLY A 314 10.33 -9.57 -22.25
C GLY A 314 11.05 -10.69 -23.01
N THR A 315 10.74 -10.85 -24.30
CA THR A 315 11.23 -11.99 -25.11
C THR A 315 12.74 -12.09 -25.15
N GLY A 316 13.49 -10.98 -25.22
CA GLY A 316 14.95 -10.99 -25.30
C GLY A 316 15.60 -11.67 -24.09
N SER A 317 15.14 -11.37 -22.90
CA SER A 317 15.63 -11.97 -21.65
C SER A 317 15.22 -13.44 -21.54
N GLY A 318 14.00 -13.77 -21.98
CA GLY A 318 13.49 -15.14 -22.06
C GLY A 318 14.32 -16.02 -22.96
N VAL A 319 14.56 -15.59 -24.19
CA VAL A 319 15.37 -16.32 -25.18
C VAL A 319 16.76 -16.64 -24.64
N ARG A 320 17.46 -15.69 -24.06
CA ARG A 320 18.81 -15.93 -23.49
C ARG A 320 18.78 -16.98 -22.39
N PHE A 321 17.83 -16.87 -21.47
CA PHE A 321 17.70 -17.81 -20.37
C PHE A 321 17.41 -19.23 -20.88
N TYR A 322 16.35 -19.37 -21.69
CA TYR A 322 15.93 -20.69 -22.19
C TYR A 322 17.00 -21.33 -23.11
N ARG A 323 17.68 -20.51 -23.94
CA ARG A 323 18.79 -21.00 -24.77
C ARG A 323 19.90 -21.60 -23.93
N THR A 324 20.28 -20.94 -22.82
CA THR A 324 21.30 -21.49 -21.91
C THR A 324 20.84 -22.83 -21.33
N VAL A 325 19.64 -22.93 -20.83
CA VAL A 325 19.04 -24.14 -20.29
C VAL A 325 19.02 -25.26 -21.35
N PHE A 326 18.60 -24.93 -22.59
CA PHE A 326 18.55 -25.94 -23.67
C PHE A 326 19.93 -26.39 -24.14
N LEU A 327 20.94 -25.54 -24.18
CA LEU A 327 22.30 -25.90 -24.52
C LEU A 327 22.94 -26.80 -23.47
N ASP A 328 22.62 -26.62 -22.20
CA ASP A 328 23.08 -27.48 -21.12
C ASP A 328 22.44 -28.88 -21.20
N GLU A 329 21.12 -28.92 -21.48
CA GLU A 329 20.38 -30.17 -21.56
C GLU A 329 20.64 -30.96 -22.83
N ILE A 330 20.90 -30.32 -23.99
CA ILE A 330 21.12 -31.02 -25.27
C ILE A 330 22.40 -31.87 -25.27
N ARG A 331 23.37 -31.56 -24.39
CA ARG A 331 24.62 -32.29 -24.24
C ARG A 331 24.50 -33.54 -23.39
N ARG A 332 23.35 -33.80 -22.77
CA ARG A 332 23.09 -34.94 -21.88
C ARG A 332 22.98 -36.24 -22.66
N GLU A 333 23.40 -37.34 -22.03
CA GLU A 333 23.43 -38.69 -22.64
C GLU A 333 22.06 -39.20 -23.10
N TYR A 334 20.98 -38.83 -22.44
CA TYR A 334 19.63 -39.24 -22.83
C TYR A 334 19.20 -38.66 -24.19
N ILE A 335 19.68 -37.47 -24.56
CA ILE A 335 19.46 -36.85 -25.88
C ILE A 335 20.20 -37.63 -26.95
N ARG A 336 21.47 -38.01 -26.70
CA ARG A 336 22.27 -38.85 -27.61
C ARG A 336 21.61 -40.20 -27.82
N THR A 337 21.12 -40.82 -26.74
CA THR A 337 20.39 -42.09 -26.80
C THR A 337 19.13 -42.00 -27.61
N ALA A 338 18.34 -40.92 -27.48
CA ALA A 338 17.12 -40.68 -28.24
C ALA A 338 17.46 -40.54 -29.75
N ALA A 339 18.49 -39.77 -30.08
CA ALA A 339 18.95 -39.60 -31.45
C ALA A 339 19.48 -40.95 -32.06
N ALA A 340 20.24 -41.73 -31.29
CA ALA A 340 20.73 -43.04 -31.70
C ALA A 340 19.61 -44.06 -31.98
N LYS A 341 18.46 -43.93 -31.29
CA LYS A 341 17.25 -44.71 -31.53
C LYS A 341 16.42 -44.21 -32.74
N GLY A 342 16.95 -43.25 -33.50
CA GLY A 342 16.30 -42.75 -34.71
C GLY A 342 15.17 -41.73 -34.50
N ALA A 343 15.10 -41.08 -33.30
CA ALA A 343 14.14 -40.05 -33.09
C ALA A 343 14.40 -38.83 -33.99
N CYS A 344 13.36 -38.34 -34.70
CA CYS A 344 13.50 -37.15 -35.53
C CYS A 344 13.82 -35.88 -34.66
N PRO A 345 14.55 -34.90 -35.19
CA PRO A 345 14.94 -33.68 -34.45
C PRO A 345 13.78 -32.99 -33.74
N MET A 346 12.64 -32.89 -34.40
CA MET A 346 11.42 -32.27 -33.81
C MET A 346 10.97 -32.99 -32.53
N ARG A 347 11.08 -34.33 -32.49
CA ARG A 347 10.73 -35.14 -31.31
C ARG A 347 11.81 -35.03 -30.22
N VAL A 348 13.07 -34.94 -30.60
CA VAL A 348 14.18 -34.75 -29.66
C VAL A 348 14.02 -33.39 -28.93
N TYR A 349 13.83 -32.31 -29.66
CA TYR A 349 13.69 -30.97 -29.08
C TYR A 349 12.35 -30.79 -28.35
N GLY A 350 11.21 -31.13 -29.00
CA GLY A 350 9.88 -30.84 -28.47
C GLY A 350 9.46 -31.74 -27.30
N ILE A 351 9.96 -33.01 -27.25
CA ILE A 351 9.55 -33.94 -26.20
C ILE A 351 10.68 -34.18 -25.20
N HIS A 352 11.85 -34.63 -25.69
CA HIS A 352 12.92 -35.03 -24.75
C HIS A 352 13.63 -33.85 -24.11
N LEU A 353 13.98 -32.83 -24.87
CA LEU A 353 14.65 -31.64 -24.37
C LEU A 353 13.69 -30.79 -23.50
N LEU A 354 12.52 -30.41 -24.04
CA LEU A 354 11.58 -29.52 -23.38
C LEU A 354 11.09 -30.12 -22.06
N ARG A 355 10.77 -31.42 -22.02
CA ARG A 355 10.27 -32.07 -20.79
C ARG A 355 11.29 -32.00 -19.65
N ASN A 356 12.57 -32.15 -19.92
CA ASN A 356 13.59 -32.07 -18.89
C ASN A 356 13.97 -30.63 -18.52
N ALA A 357 13.76 -29.68 -19.41
CA ALA A 357 13.94 -28.26 -19.19
C ALA A 357 12.76 -27.62 -18.45
N LEU A 358 11.65 -28.34 -18.21
CA LEU A 358 10.46 -27.76 -17.56
C LEU A 358 10.74 -27.21 -16.16
N VAL A 359 11.62 -27.85 -15.37
CA VAL A 359 11.91 -27.38 -14.00
C VAL A 359 12.50 -25.96 -14.00
N PRO A 360 13.61 -25.66 -14.71
CA PRO A 360 14.12 -24.29 -14.80
C PRO A 360 13.16 -23.32 -15.49
N ILE A 361 12.34 -23.77 -16.44
CA ILE A 361 11.31 -22.94 -17.10
C ILE A 361 10.24 -22.51 -16.08
N ILE A 362 9.71 -23.46 -15.29
CA ILE A 362 8.73 -23.18 -14.24
C ILE A 362 9.34 -22.26 -13.17
N THR A 363 10.60 -22.47 -12.78
CA THR A 363 11.30 -21.61 -11.83
C THR A 363 11.33 -20.16 -12.31
N ARG A 364 11.68 -19.93 -13.57
CA ARG A 364 11.66 -18.58 -14.15
C ARG A 364 10.24 -18.04 -14.24
N ALA A 365 9.29 -18.82 -14.71
CA ALA A 365 7.89 -18.40 -14.81
C ALA A 365 7.32 -17.96 -13.44
N SER A 366 7.67 -18.70 -12.37
CA SER A 366 7.20 -18.40 -11.03
C SER A 366 7.67 -17.04 -10.50
N THR A 367 8.83 -16.54 -10.92
CA THR A 367 9.33 -15.22 -10.54
C THR A 367 8.57 -14.08 -11.22
N VAL A 368 7.94 -14.33 -12.36
CA VAL A 368 7.18 -13.35 -13.14
C VAL A 368 5.68 -13.35 -12.77
N LEU A 369 5.13 -14.50 -12.38
CA LEU A 369 3.71 -14.65 -12.06
C LEU A 369 3.13 -13.63 -11.06
N PRO A 370 3.81 -13.22 -9.98
CA PRO A 370 3.28 -12.22 -9.05
C PRO A 370 2.97 -10.88 -9.72
N PHE A 371 3.77 -10.50 -10.72
CA PHE A 371 3.59 -9.24 -11.45
C PHE A 371 2.37 -9.24 -12.36
N LEU A 372 1.79 -10.40 -12.68
CA LEU A 372 0.53 -10.46 -13.45
C LEU A 372 -0.61 -9.74 -12.76
N PHE A 373 -0.65 -9.81 -11.44
CA PHE A 373 -1.73 -9.26 -10.64
C PHE A 373 -1.48 -7.82 -10.21
N THR A 374 -0.21 -7.42 -10.05
CA THR A 374 0.13 -6.03 -9.71
C THR A 374 0.08 -5.12 -10.93
N GLY A 375 0.00 -5.69 -12.14
CA GLY A 375 -0.03 -4.96 -13.40
C GLY A 375 1.31 -4.35 -13.79
N SER A 376 1.30 -3.64 -14.89
CA SER A 376 2.44 -2.86 -15.35
C SER A 376 2.18 -1.37 -15.15
N LEU A 377 2.85 -0.77 -14.16
CA LEU A 377 2.73 0.65 -13.84
C LEU A 377 2.87 1.56 -15.08
N LEU A 378 3.92 1.34 -15.87
CA LEU A 378 4.19 2.16 -17.04
C LEU A 378 3.20 1.89 -18.18
N LEU A 379 3.02 0.63 -18.53
CA LEU A 379 2.20 0.27 -19.68
C LEU A 379 0.73 0.68 -19.50
N GLU A 380 0.17 0.39 -18.34
CA GLU A 380 -1.23 0.76 -18.04
C GLU A 380 -1.41 2.28 -18.00
N SER A 381 -0.45 3.03 -17.43
CA SER A 381 -0.53 4.49 -17.37
C SER A 381 -0.39 5.14 -18.74
N PHE A 382 0.55 4.67 -19.57
CA PHE A 382 0.76 5.26 -20.89
C PHE A 382 -0.39 4.97 -21.86
N PHE A 383 -1.06 3.83 -21.74
CA PHE A 383 -2.21 3.47 -22.57
C PHE A 383 -3.56 3.86 -21.96
N GLY A 384 -3.59 4.42 -20.76
CA GLY A 384 -4.82 4.82 -20.07
C GLY A 384 -5.73 3.65 -19.71
N ILE A 385 -5.15 2.52 -19.32
CA ILE A 385 -5.85 1.31 -18.98
C ILE A 385 -6.14 1.33 -17.48
N PRO A 386 -7.41 1.24 -17.03
CA PRO A 386 -7.79 1.39 -15.63
C PRO A 386 -7.47 0.13 -14.81
N GLY A 387 -6.20 -0.25 -14.79
CA GLY A 387 -5.67 -1.39 -14.06
C GLY A 387 -5.02 -1.03 -12.73
N LEU A 388 -4.48 -2.01 -12.02
CA LEU A 388 -3.80 -1.83 -10.72
C LEU A 388 -2.52 -1.00 -10.85
N GLY A 389 -1.80 -1.14 -11.96
CA GLY A 389 -0.63 -0.32 -12.25
C GLY A 389 -0.98 1.15 -12.46
N TYR A 390 -2.06 1.43 -13.19
CA TYR A 390 -2.58 2.78 -13.37
C TYR A 390 -3.00 3.41 -12.04
N GLU A 391 -3.74 2.67 -11.20
CA GLU A 391 -4.11 3.12 -9.86
C GLU A 391 -2.87 3.36 -8.98
N GLY A 392 -1.81 2.57 -9.15
CA GLY A 392 -0.54 2.78 -8.44
C GLY A 392 0.14 4.10 -8.83
N VAL A 393 0.19 4.44 -10.12
CA VAL A 393 0.74 5.72 -10.58
C VAL A 393 -0.12 6.89 -10.11
N ASN A 394 -1.45 6.77 -10.15
CA ASN A 394 -2.35 7.79 -9.63
C ASN A 394 -2.15 7.99 -8.12
N ALA A 395 -2.00 6.92 -7.35
CA ALA A 395 -1.73 6.98 -5.92
C ALA A 395 -0.39 7.65 -5.60
N LEU A 396 0.66 7.41 -6.42
CA LEU A 396 1.94 8.11 -6.31
C LEU A 396 1.81 9.62 -6.56
N ASN A 397 1.12 10.00 -7.63
CA ASN A 397 0.93 11.39 -8.00
C ASN A 397 0.06 12.16 -6.99
N SER A 398 -0.90 11.49 -6.39
CA SER A 398 -1.80 12.04 -5.37
C SER A 398 -1.30 11.89 -3.94
N SER A 399 -0.11 11.29 -3.74
CA SER A 399 0.44 10.98 -2.41
C SER A 399 -0.51 10.16 -1.52
N ASP A 400 -1.35 9.30 -2.14
CA ASP A 400 -2.27 8.41 -1.42
C ASP A 400 -1.52 7.20 -0.87
N LEU A 401 -0.93 7.37 0.32
CA LEU A 401 -0.16 6.33 1.00
C LEU A 401 -1.00 5.10 1.36
N SER A 402 -2.30 5.27 1.59
CA SER A 402 -3.20 4.17 1.92
C SER A 402 -3.38 3.24 0.73
N MET A 403 -3.58 3.78 -0.47
CA MET A 403 -3.66 3.01 -1.71
C MET A 403 -2.34 2.34 -2.05
N LEU A 404 -1.21 3.05 -1.90
CA LEU A 404 0.13 2.49 -2.14
C LEU A 404 0.43 1.31 -1.20
N LYS A 405 0.12 1.45 0.09
CA LYS A 405 0.24 0.40 1.09
C LYS A 405 -0.58 -0.84 0.71
N ALA A 406 -1.83 -0.63 0.30
CA ALA A 406 -2.72 -1.70 -0.12
C ALA A 406 -2.19 -2.46 -1.36
N LEU A 407 -1.64 -1.76 -2.36
CA LEU A 407 -1.03 -2.37 -3.54
C LEU A 407 0.21 -3.21 -3.19
N VAL A 408 1.09 -2.70 -2.32
CA VAL A 408 2.28 -3.45 -1.85
C VAL A 408 1.87 -4.72 -1.11
N LEU A 409 0.88 -4.62 -0.21
CA LEU A 409 0.39 -5.77 0.55
C LEU A 409 -0.32 -6.78 -0.36
N LEU A 410 -1.12 -6.33 -1.32
CA LEU A 410 -1.72 -7.20 -2.33
C LEU A 410 -0.64 -7.95 -3.12
N GLY A 411 0.39 -7.25 -3.58
CA GLY A 411 1.53 -7.86 -4.29
C GLY A 411 2.25 -8.91 -3.44
N ALA A 412 2.46 -8.63 -2.15
CA ALA A 412 3.08 -9.56 -1.21
C ALA A 412 2.27 -10.84 -1.01
N ILE A 413 0.95 -10.71 -0.84
CA ILE A 413 0.05 -11.86 -0.68
C ILE A 413 0.04 -12.72 -1.94
N LEU A 414 -0.08 -12.08 -3.10
CA LEU A 414 -0.07 -12.77 -4.37
C LEU A 414 1.26 -13.48 -4.62
N PHE A 415 2.38 -12.85 -4.26
CA PHE A 415 3.71 -13.47 -4.32
C PHE A 415 3.77 -14.74 -3.46
N ILE A 416 3.25 -14.70 -2.23
CA ILE A 416 3.18 -15.85 -1.33
C ILE A 416 2.32 -16.97 -1.93
N VAL A 417 1.12 -16.63 -2.42
CA VAL A 417 0.19 -17.61 -3.02
C VAL A 417 0.83 -18.26 -4.25
N ILE A 418 1.46 -17.48 -5.11
CA ILE A 418 2.09 -18.00 -6.32
C ILE A 418 3.29 -18.88 -5.99
N ASN A 419 4.12 -18.52 -5.01
CA ASN A 419 5.19 -19.38 -4.55
C ASN A 419 4.67 -20.73 -4.04
N LEU A 420 3.56 -20.72 -3.29
CA LEU A 420 2.92 -21.96 -2.84
C LEU A 420 2.42 -22.81 -4.02
N VAL A 421 1.79 -22.18 -5.02
CA VAL A 421 1.34 -22.85 -6.25
C VAL A 421 2.54 -23.43 -7.01
N THR A 422 3.64 -22.69 -7.08
CA THR A 422 4.88 -23.13 -7.73
C THR A 422 5.50 -24.34 -7.04
N ASP A 423 5.51 -24.35 -5.69
CA ASP A 423 5.99 -25.51 -4.94
C ASP A 423 5.15 -26.78 -5.20
N VAL A 424 3.84 -26.61 -5.37
CA VAL A 424 2.94 -27.69 -5.77
C VAL A 424 3.23 -28.15 -7.20
N ALA A 425 3.46 -27.20 -8.12
CA ALA A 425 3.80 -27.48 -9.50
C ALA A 425 5.13 -28.27 -9.62
N TYR A 426 6.15 -27.91 -8.84
CA TYR A 426 7.39 -28.68 -8.78
C TYR A 426 7.15 -30.12 -8.33
N ALA A 427 6.38 -30.32 -7.28
CA ALA A 427 6.08 -31.66 -6.79
C ALA A 427 5.28 -32.51 -7.79
N TRP A 428 4.60 -31.87 -8.75
CA TRP A 428 3.87 -32.54 -9.83
C TRP A 428 4.77 -32.88 -11.03
N VAL A 429 5.69 -31.97 -11.39
CA VAL A 429 6.60 -32.13 -12.54
C VAL A 429 7.77 -33.05 -12.22
N ASP A 430 8.34 -32.95 -11.02
CA ASP A 430 9.48 -33.80 -10.59
C ASP A 430 9.10 -34.62 -9.34
N PRO A 431 8.74 -35.91 -9.52
CA PRO A 431 8.43 -36.79 -8.39
C PRO A 431 9.59 -37.01 -7.41
N ARG A 432 10.85 -36.78 -7.83
CA ARG A 432 12.03 -36.95 -6.97
C ARG A 432 12.09 -35.93 -5.83
N VAL A 433 11.51 -34.75 -6.03
CA VAL A 433 11.40 -33.74 -5.00
C VAL A 433 10.51 -34.18 -3.81
N ARG A 434 9.71 -35.25 -3.99
CA ARG A 434 8.87 -35.82 -2.93
C ARG A 434 9.65 -36.68 -1.93
N VAL A 435 10.78 -37.24 -2.32
CA VAL A 435 11.49 -38.26 -1.52
C VAL A 435 12.51 -37.66 -0.55
N ASP A 436 13.06 -36.48 -0.84
CA ASP A 436 14.10 -35.83 -0.01
C ASP A 436 13.57 -34.95 1.13
N ARG A 437 12.29 -35.04 1.45
CA ARG A 437 11.63 -34.08 2.40
C ARG A 437 10.77 -34.75 3.49
N ASP A 438 10.97 -36.02 3.78
CA ASP A 438 10.40 -36.71 4.97
C ASP A 438 11.36 -36.65 6.17
#